data_cd56e0b8aa71c31f7156fd39b55664e5
#
_entry.id   cd56e0b8aa71c31f7156fd39b55664e5
#
_cell.length_a   1.000
_cell.length_b   1.000
_cell.length_c   1.000
_cell.angle_alpha   90.00
_cell.angle_beta   90.00
_cell.angle_gamma   90.00
#
_symmetry.space_group_name_H-M   'P 1'
#
loop_
_entity.id
_entity.type
_entity.pdbx_description
1 polymer ?
#
loop_
_entity_poly.entity_id
_entity_poly.type
_entity_poly.pdbx_seq_one_letter_code
_entity_poly.pdbx_strand_id
1 'polypeptide(L)'
;IFLKGVEHLKNKNKETLSNEDVVINPRVIFNISQSRNSNLGANLEIEGIDKSEYEKIFKSYKDNYKYHLMPDGSYLDLRDNDLEKIFKMIDTLGIFDDFDKIKIPNNKSMFLENMLKHEEMSFVSGKKYVDNVIKKYDKLNKNIELPQNLNASLRDYQVEGFEFCGSSIFLFNLSYFLI
;
A
#
# COMPACT_ATOMS: atom_id res chain seq x y z
N ILE A 1 2.52 0.48 -40.33
CA ILE A 1 1.74 0.45 -39.07
C ILE A 1 2.44 -0.44 -38.05
N PHE A 2 2.91 -1.63 -38.44
CA PHE A 2 3.58 -2.57 -37.52
C PHE A 2 4.92 -2.04 -36.97
N LEU A 3 5.72 -1.37 -37.82
CA LEU A 3 7.01 -0.80 -37.42
C LEU A 3 6.88 0.34 -36.40
N LYS A 4 5.86 1.21 -36.50
CA LYS A 4 5.59 2.24 -35.51
C LYS A 4 5.17 1.66 -34.16
N GLY A 5 4.43 0.55 -34.11
CA GLY A 5 4.07 -0.14 -32.90
C GLY A 5 5.27 -0.77 -32.18
N VAL A 6 6.24 -1.31 -32.94
CA VAL A 6 7.47 -1.90 -32.37
C VAL A 6 8.43 -0.82 -31.86
N GLU A 7 8.50 0.33 -32.54
CA GLU A 7 9.25 1.49 -32.07
C GLU A 7 8.67 2.08 -30.77
N HIS A 8 7.34 2.17 -30.69
CA HIS A 8 6.66 2.61 -29.48
C HIS A 8 6.87 1.64 -28.30
N LEU A 9 6.90 0.32 -28.55
CA LEU A 9 7.22 -0.69 -27.51
C LEU A 9 8.69 -0.65 -27.09
N LYS A 10 9.61 -0.39 -28.01
CA LYS A 10 11.04 -0.22 -27.69
C LYS A 10 11.31 1.02 -26.86
N ASN A 11 10.60 2.12 -27.10
CA ASN A 11 10.72 3.34 -26.32
C ASN A 11 10.11 3.23 -24.92
N LYS A 12 9.11 2.36 -24.71
CA LYS A 12 8.56 2.09 -23.37
C LYS A 12 9.57 1.48 -22.40
N ASN A 13 10.55 0.74 -22.93
CA ASN A 13 11.52 -0.03 -22.16
C ASN A 13 12.93 0.60 -22.21
N LYS A 14 13.01 1.92 -22.40
CA LYS A 14 14.28 2.60 -22.53
C LYS A 14 15.08 2.48 -21.23
N GLU A 15 16.19 1.76 -21.26
CA GLU A 15 17.09 1.65 -20.11
C GLU A 15 17.96 2.90 -19.93
N THR A 16 18.21 3.62 -21.02
CA THR A 16 19.01 4.85 -21.04
C THR A 16 18.27 5.94 -21.80
N LEU A 17 18.18 7.12 -21.21
CA LEU A 17 17.56 8.30 -21.81
C LEU A 17 18.59 9.04 -22.69
N SER A 18 18.12 9.70 -23.73
CA SER A 18 18.90 10.65 -24.54
C SER A 18 18.84 12.04 -23.89
N ASN A 19 19.74 12.94 -24.31
CA ASN A 19 19.75 14.33 -23.81
C ASN A 19 18.51 15.15 -24.22
N GLU A 20 17.67 14.62 -25.13
CA GLU A 20 16.44 15.25 -25.60
C GLU A 20 15.19 14.75 -24.86
N ASP A 21 15.32 13.67 -24.06
CA ASP A 21 14.20 13.10 -23.33
C ASP A 21 13.87 13.95 -22.08
N VAL A 22 12.62 14.35 -21.96
CA VAL A 22 12.12 15.10 -20.78
C VAL A 22 11.76 14.11 -19.70
N VAL A 23 12.42 14.20 -18.54
CA VAL A 23 12.13 13.38 -17.36
C VAL A 23 11.32 14.20 -16.36
N ILE A 24 10.22 13.62 -15.86
CA ILE A 24 9.38 14.23 -14.85
C ILE A 24 9.52 13.47 -13.51
N ASN A 25 9.60 14.23 -12.42
CA ASN A 25 9.60 13.75 -11.05
C ASN A 25 8.42 14.41 -10.31
N PRO A 26 7.23 13.80 -10.37
CA PRO A 26 6.04 14.41 -9.80
C PRO A 26 6.03 14.31 -8.29
N ARG A 27 5.38 15.26 -7.64
CA ARG A 27 5.08 15.17 -6.22
C ARG A 27 4.01 14.10 -5.97
N VAL A 28 4.27 13.25 -4.98
CA VAL A 28 3.34 12.22 -4.52
C VAL A 28 2.62 12.70 -3.26
N ILE A 29 1.33 12.48 -3.18
CA ILE A 29 0.50 12.76 -2.00
C ILE A 29 -0.34 11.51 -1.72
N PHE A 30 -0.21 10.96 -0.50
CA PHE A 30 -1.00 9.82 -0.07
C PHE A 30 -1.74 10.15 1.23
N ASN A 31 -3.05 10.24 1.14
CA ASN A 31 -3.91 10.65 2.25
C ASN A 31 -4.68 9.45 2.81
N ILE A 32 -4.36 9.04 4.03
CA ILE A 32 -5.07 7.99 4.75
C ILE A 32 -6.29 8.63 5.44
N SER A 33 -7.42 7.97 5.36
CA SER A 33 -8.69 8.36 5.98
C SER A 33 -9.32 7.17 6.70
N GLN A 34 -10.26 7.45 7.59
CA GLN A 34 -11.02 6.41 8.27
C GLN A 34 -12.51 6.64 8.03
N SER A 35 -13.19 5.60 7.55
CA SER A 35 -14.64 5.62 7.39
C SER A 35 -15.36 5.51 8.74
N ARG A 36 -16.68 5.83 8.77
CA ARG A 36 -17.52 5.69 9.97
C ARG A 36 -17.49 4.25 10.55
N ASN A 37 -17.32 3.24 9.71
CA ASN A 37 -17.25 1.84 10.10
C ASN A 37 -15.83 1.39 10.52
N SER A 38 -14.95 2.34 10.85
CA SER A 38 -13.56 2.10 11.26
C SER A 38 -12.66 1.46 10.18
N ASN A 39 -13.12 1.33 8.94
CA ASN A 39 -12.29 0.86 7.84
C ASN A 39 -11.35 1.97 7.39
N LEU A 40 -10.11 1.61 7.12
CA LEU A 40 -9.13 2.52 6.54
C LEU A 40 -9.35 2.63 5.04
N GLY A 41 -9.26 3.84 4.55
CA GLY A 41 -9.22 4.17 3.14
C GLY A 41 -8.03 5.06 2.84
N ALA A 42 -7.65 5.17 1.59
CA ALA A 42 -6.64 6.12 1.17
C ALA A 42 -6.97 6.70 -0.21
N ASN A 43 -6.39 7.85 -0.48
CA ASN A 43 -6.39 8.50 -1.78
C ASN A 43 -4.96 8.77 -2.20
N LEU A 44 -4.60 8.31 -3.40
CA LEU A 44 -3.31 8.59 -4.04
C LEU A 44 -3.50 9.72 -5.05
N GLU A 45 -2.61 10.69 -5.01
CA GLU A 45 -2.50 11.76 -5.99
C GLU A 45 -1.04 11.90 -6.40
N ILE A 46 -0.80 11.88 -7.71
CA ILE A 46 0.51 12.13 -8.32
C ILE A 46 0.35 13.39 -9.15
N GLU A 47 1.02 14.46 -8.73
CA GLU A 47 0.84 15.80 -9.29
C GLU A 47 1.13 15.82 -10.80
N GLY A 48 0.19 16.38 -11.59
CA GLY A 48 0.32 16.47 -13.04
C GLY A 48 0.05 15.17 -13.82
N ILE A 49 -0.33 14.08 -13.14
CA ILE A 49 -0.64 12.81 -13.79
C ILE A 49 -2.12 12.48 -13.61
N ASP A 50 -2.81 12.19 -14.72
CA ASP A 50 -4.19 11.75 -14.68
C ASP A 50 -4.32 10.36 -14.05
N LYS A 51 -5.34 10.16 -13.23
CA LYS A 51 -5.57 8.89 -12.52
C LYS A 51 -5.76 7.68 -13.43
N SER A 52 -6.26 7.89 -14.65
CA SER A 52 -6.40 6.83 -15.65
C SER A 52 -5.06 6.22 -16.08
N GLU A 53 -3.94 6.92 -15.82
CA GLU A 53 -2.60 6.42 -16.11
C GLU A 53 -1.99 5.60 -14.96
N TYR A 54 -2.52 5.71 -13.72
CA TYR A 54 -1.92 5.09 -12.54
C TYR A 54 -1.76 3.58 -12.66
N GLU A 55 -2.75 2.89 -13.20
CA GLU A 55 -2.67 1.44 -13.41
C GLU A 55 -1.55 1.05 -14.38
N LYS A 56 -1.36 1.82 -15.46
CA LYS A 56 -0.31 1.57 -16.46
C LYS A 56 1.08 1.86 -15.88
N ILE A 57 1.19 2.95 -15.09
CA ILE A 57 2.42 3.32 -14.40
C ILE A 57 2.79 2.24 -13.38
N PHE A 58 1.84 1.82 -12.54
CA PHE A 58 2.05 0.76 -11.57
C PHE A 58 2.43 -0.58 -12.23
N LYS A 59 1.81 -0.92 -13.36
CA LYS A 59 2.21 -2.08 -14.15
C LYS A 59 3.66 -1.97 -14.63
N SER A 60 4.09 -0.81 -15.12
CA SER A 60 5.49 -0.59 -15.52
C SER A 60 6.45 -0.74 -14.35
N TYR A 61 6.06 -0.28 -13.16
CA TYR A 61 6.80 -0.51 -11.92
C TYR A 61 6.93 -2.01 -11.61
N LYS A 62 5.83 -2.78 -11.67
CA LYS A 62 5.81 -4.24 -11.47
C LYS A 62 6.69 -4.99 -12.47
N ASP A 63 6.76 -4.50 -13.69
CA ASP A 63 7.60 -5.05 -14.76
C ASP A 63 9.08 -4.61 -14.63
N ASN A 64 9.44 -3.92 -13.55
CA ASN A 64 10.79 -3.41 -13.22
C ASN A 64 11.36 -2.43 -14.27
N TYR A 65 10.51 -1.65 -14.94
CA TYR A 65 11.01 -0.60 -15.82
C TYR A 65 11.56 0.58 -15.02
N LYS A 66 12.64 1.18 -15.51
CA LYS A 66 13.23 2.39 -14.91
C LYS A 66 12.39 3.63 -15.19
N TYR A 67 11.78 3.68 -16.38
CA TYR A 67 11.01 4.82 -16.84
C TYR A 67 9.70 4.35 -17.45
N HIS A 68 8.64 5.14 -17.23
CA HIS A 68 7.36 4.98 -17.90
C HIS A 68 7.16 6.10 -18.90
N LEU A 69 6.83 5.76 -20.16
CA LEU A 69 6.53 6.73 -21.19
C LEU A 69 5.11 7.28 -21.01
N MET A 70 5.02 8.57 -20.76
CA MET A 70 3.76 9.28 -20.61
C MET A 70 3.10 9.59 -21.99
N PRO A 71 1.78 9.84 -22.03
CA PRO A 71 1.08 10.15 -23.28
C PRO A 71 1.58 11.40 -24.01
N ASP A 72 2.15 12.36 -23.28
CA ASP A 72 2.75 13.58 -23.83
C ASP A 72 4.16 13.39 -24.38
N GLY A 73 4.72 12.19 -24.25
CA GLY A 73 6.07 11.85 -24.70
C GLY A 73 7.15 12.07 -23.65
N SER A 74 6.83 12.58 -22.46
CA SER A 74 7.77 12.66 -21.35
C SER A 74 8.00 11.30 -20.68
N TYR A 75 9.04 11.18 -19.87
CA TYR A 75 9.38 9.97 -19.12
C TYR A 75 9.23 10.20 -17.63
N LEU A 76 8.45 9.35 -16.98
CA LEU A 76 8.33 9.31 -15.52
C LEU A 76 9.43 8.41 -14.95
N ASP A 77 10.29 8.92 -14.06
CA ASP A 77 11.27 8.08 -13.36
C ASP A 77 10.58 7.27 -12.25
N LEU A 78 10.50 5.95 -12.44
CA LEU A 78 9.89 5.02 -11.49
C LEU A 78 10.78 4.70 -10.28
N ARG A 79 12.04 5.19 -10.29
CA ARG A 79 12.99 5.08 -9.17
C ARG A 79 13.01 6.35 -8.33
N ASP A 80 12.14 7.32 -8.65
CA ASP A 80 11.92 8.44 -7.75
C ASP A 80 11.57 7.91 -6.36
N ASN A 81 12.22 8.46 -5.32
CA ASN A 81 12.18 7.92 -3.97
C ASN A 81 10.76 7.80 -3.41
N ASP A 82 9.92 8.81 -3.65
CA ASP A 82 8.55 8.83 -3.12
C ASP A 82 7.63 7.92 -3.94
N LEU A 83 7.83 7.88 -5.26
CA LEU A 83 7.07 7.04 -6.16
C LEU A 83 7.38 5.54 -5.93
N GLU A 84 8.65 5.20 -5.77
CA GLU A 84 9.07 3.83 -5.46
C GLU A 84 8.51 3.36 -4.12
N LYS A 85 8.59 4.19 -3.08
CA LYS A 85 8.07 3.87 -1.75
C LYS A 85 6.56 3.66 -1.76
N ILE A 86 5.79 4.53 -2.44
CA ILE A 86 4.34 4.37 -2.50
C ILE A 86 3.93 3.12 -3.28
N PHE A 87 4.57 2.83 -4.40
CA PHE A 87 4.27 1.64 -5.18
C PHE A 87 4.67 0.35 -4.46
N LYS A 88 5.81 0.33 -3.78
CA LYS A 88 6.22 -0.76 -2.92
C LYS A 88 5.20 -1.00 -1.80
N MET A 89 4.70 0.06 -1.17
CA MET A 89 3.67 -0.03 -0.14
C MET A 89 2.37 -0.59 -0.70
N ILE A 90 1.88 -0.07 -1.81
CA ILE A 90 0.65 -0.52 -2.49
C ILE A 90 0.77 -1.99 -2.90
N ASP A 91 1.90 -2.39 -3.48
CA ASP A 91 2.16 -3.77 -3.90
C ASP A 91 2.18 -4.73 -2.71
N THR A 92 2.93 -4.38 -1.67
CA THR A 92 3.04 -5.22 -0.47
C THR A 92 1.70 -5.35 0.27
N LEU A 93 0.91 -4.29 0.30
CA LEU A 93 -0.43 -4.33 0.86
C LEU A 93 -1.44 -5.03 -0.07
N GLY A 94 -1.11 -5.22 -1.36
CA GLY A 94 -2.02 -5.81 -2.35
C GLY A 94 -3.31 -5.00 -2.51
N ILE A 95 -3.20 -3.67 -2.58
CA ILE A 95 -4.33 -2.71 -2.60
C ILE A 95 -4.35 -1.90 -3.90
N PHE A 96 -4.34 -2.58 -5.03
CA PHE A 96 -4.22 -1.95 -6.37
C PHE A 96 -5.48 -2.08 -7.24
N ASP A 97 -6.63 -2.45 -6.66
CA ASP A 97 -7.86 -2.67 -7.43
C ASP A 97 -8.50 -1.35 -7.89
N ASP A 98 -8.35 -0.28 -7.13
CA ASP A 98 -8.94 1.02 -7.43
C ASP A 98 -8.11 2.15 -6.81
N PHE A 99 -7.35 2.86 -7.63
CA PHE A 99 -6.53 4.00 -7.19
C PHE A 99 -7.33 5.24 -6.78
N ASP A 100 -8.60 5.31 -7.16
CA ASP A 100 -9.49 6.42 -6.77
C ASP A 100 -10.01 6.26 -5.34
N LYS A 101 -10.22 5.01 -4.92
CA LYS A 101 -10.78 4.70 -3.60
C LYS A 101 -10.08 3.48 -3.00
N ILE A 102 -8.82 3.66 -2.66
CA ILE A 102 -8.01 2.62 -2.05
C ILE A 102 -8.64 2.19 -0.72
N LYS A 103 -8.99 0.91 -0.61
CA LYS A 103 -9.46 0.31 0.64
C LYS A 103 -8.32 -0.45 1.29
N ILE A 104 -7.96 -0.08 2.50
CA ILE A 104 -6.92 -0.76 3.26
C ILE A 104 -7.60 -1.71 4.25
N PRO A 105 -7.45 -3.04 4.07
CA PRO A 105 -8.00 -4.01 4.99
C PRO A 105 -7.43 -3.83 6.40
N ASN A 106 -8.28 -3.90 7.41
CA ASN A 106 -7.86 -3.66 8.79
C ASN A 106 -6.77 -4.63 9.27
N ASN A 107 -6.77 -5.88 8.79
CA ASN A 107 -5.72 -6.86 9.10
C ASN A 107 -4.33 -6.47 8.55
N LYS A 108 -4.25 -5.50 7.63
CA LYS A 108 -3.00 -4.96 7.10
C LYS A 108 -2.53 -3.68 7.81
N SER A 109 -3.30 -3.19 8.79
CA SER A 109 -3.01 -1.94 9.50
C SER A 109 -1.70 -1.99 10.27
N MET A 110 -1.38 -3.11 10.92
CA MET A 110 -0.12 -3.28 11.66
C MET A 110 1.09 -3.25 10.72
N PHE A 111 0.94 -3.87 9.54
CA PHE A 111 1.99 -3.84 8.53
C PHE A 111 2.19 -2.43 7.96
N LEU A 112 1.08 -1.72 7.69
CA LEU A 112 1.11 -0.33 7.26
C LEU A 112 1.77 0.57 8.32
N GLU A 113 1.42 0.42 9.60
CA GLU A 113 2.04 1.16 10.70
C GLU A 113 3.56 0.93 10.73
N ASN A 114 3.99 -0.32 10.61
CA ASN A 114 5.40 -0.67 10.61
C ASN A 114 6.15 0.01 9.45
N MET A 115 5.60 -0.02 8.24
CA MET A 115 6.19 0.70 7.10
C MET A 115 6.28 2.20 7.36
N LEU A 116 5.21 2.82 7.89
CA LEU A 116 5.17 4.26 8.19
C LEU A 116 6.12 4.69 9.31
N LYS A 117 6.54 3.77 10.18
CA LYS A 117 7.51 4.01 11.25
C LYS A 117 8.96 3.86 10.77
N HIS A 118 9.21 2.88 9.92
CA HIS A 118 10.58 2.53 9.51
C HIS A 118 11.04 3.24 8.23
N GLU A 119 10.11 3.68 7.40
CA GLU A 119 10.44 4.44 6.19
C GLU A 119 10.03 5.91 6.35
N GLU A 120 10.94 6.82 5.99
CA GLU A 120 10.63 8.24 5.95
C GLU A 120 9.69 8.52 4.78
N MET A 121 8.39 8.65 5.08
CA MET A 121 7.31 8.91 4.12
C MET A 121 6.65 10.25 4.45
N SER A 122 7.28 11.35 4.04
CA SER A 122 6.79 12.72 4.25
C SER A 122 5.52 13.02 3.45
N PHE A 123 5.34 12.32 2.33
CA PHE A 123 4.18 12.44 1.43
C PHE A 123 2.91 11.76 1.98
N VAL A 124 2.99 11.03 3.10
CA VAL A 124 1.84 10.34 3.71
C VAL A 124 1.24 11.17 4.82
N SER A 125 -0.05 11.47 4.70
CA SER A 125 -0.86 12.14 5.72
C SER A 125 -1.89 11.17 6.34
N GLY A 126 -2.47 11.57 7.49
CA GLY A 126 -3.53 10.78 8.13
C GLY A 126 -3.02 9.58 8.92
N LYS A 127 -1.73 9.47 9.26
CA LYS A 127 -1.12 8.39 10.06
C LYS A 127 -1.89 8.10 11.35
N LYS A 128 -2.47 9.13 11.97
CA LYS A 128 -3.31 9.01 13.19
C LYS A 128 -4.47 8.01 13.07
N TYR A 129 -4.99 7.82 11.86
CA TYR A 129 -6.09 6.86 11.65
C TYR A 129 -5.61 5.42 11.74
N VAL A 130 -4.37 5.15 11.29
CA VAL A 130 -3.73 3.85 11.45
C VAL A 130 -3.52 3.56 12.94
N ASP A 131 -2.95 4.52 13.69
CA ASP A 131 -2.76 4.42 15.15
C ASP A 131 -4.06 4.13 15.87
N ASN A 132 -5.17 4.76 15.46
CA ASN A 132 -6.47 4.54 16.06
C ASN A 132 -6.98 3.10 15.87
N VAL A 133 -6.73 2.52 14.69
CA VAL A 133 -7.07 1.13 14.41
C VAL A 133 -6.22 0.21 15.28
N ILE A 134 -4.90 0.42 15.33
CA ILE A 134 -3.99 -0.39 16.16
C ILE A 134 -4.39 -0.34 17.64
N LYS A 135 -4.64 0.85 18.20
CA LYS A 135 -5.09 0.98 19.59
C LYS A 135 -6.39 0.22 19.90
N LYS A 136 -7.28 0.07 18.91
CA LYS A 136 -8.47 -0.77 19.08
C LYS A 136 -8.11 -2.25 19.16
N TYR A 137 -7.16 -2.69 18.32
CA TYR A 137 -6.65 -4.07 18.38
C TYR A 137 -5.98 -4.38 19.72
N ASP A 138 -5.11 -3.49 20.20
CA ASP A 138 -4.42 -3.65 21.49
C ASP A 138 -5.39 -3.76 22.66
N LYS A 139 -6.52 -3.03 22.61
CA LYS A 139 -7.56 -3.12 23.64
C LYS A 139 -8.33 -4.45 23.58
N LEU A 140 -8.53 -5.00 22.39
CA LEU A 140 -9.20 -6.28 22.22
C LEU A 140 -8.31 -7.44 22.66
N ASN A 141 -7.00 -7.37 22.39
CA ASN A 141 -6.03 -8.40 22.76
C ASN A 141 -5.91 -8.58 24.29
N LYS A 142 -6.07 -7.52 25.07
CA LYS A 142 -5.97 -7.58 26.55
C LYS A 142 -7.10 -8.37 27.22
N ASN A 143 -8.14 -8.75 26.50
CA ASN A 143 -9.30 -9.45 27.03
C ASN A 143 -9.37 -10.93 26.63
N ILE A 144 -8.32 -11.47 25.98
CA ILE A 144 -8.28 -12.87 25.60
C ILE A 144 -7.57 -13.66 26.69
N GLU A 145 -8.35 -14.34 27.53
CA GLU A 145 -7.83 -15.22 28.57
C GLU A 145 -7.47 -16.58 27.96
N LEU A 146 -6.35 -17.13 28.42
CA LEU A 146 -5.96 -18.50 28.09
C LEU A 146 -7.01 -19.48 28.61
N PRO A 147 -7.35 -20.53 27.85
CA PRO A 147 -8.27 -21.57 28.33
C PRO A 147 -7.77 -22.19 29.62
N GLN A 148 -8.60 -22.16 30.70
CA GLN A 148 -8.23 -22.68 32.01
C GLN A 148 -8.00 -24.22 32.03
N ASN A 149 -8.40 -24.93 30.99
CA ASN A 149 -8.27 -26.39 30.87
C ASN A 149 -7.07 -26.82 30.04
N LEU A 150 -6.09 -25.96 29.83
CA LEU A 150 -4.85 -26.32 29.14
C LEU A 150 -3.98 -27.18 30.06
N ASN A 151 -3.85 -28.47 29.74
CA ASN A 151 -2.92 -29.38 30.40
C ASN A 151 -1.44 -29.15 29.96
N ALA A 152 -1.05 -27.93 29.70
CA ALA A 152 0.30 -27.56 29.26
C ALA A 152 0.67 -26.17 29.80
N SER A 153 1.93 -25.98 30.12
CA SER A 153 2.50 -24.66 30.39
C SER A 153 2.98 -24.09 29.05
N LEU A 154 2.35 -23.03 28.56
CA LEU A 154 2.75 -22.35 27.33
C LEU A 154 4.01 -21.51 27.59
N ARG A 155 4.92 -21.48 26.62
CA ARG A 155 6.05 -20.55 26.60
C ARG A 155 5.57 -19.16 26.21
N ASP A 156 6.30 -18.11 26.59
CA ASP A 156 5.91 -16.71 26.38
C ASP A 156 5.52 -16.41 24.93
N TYR A 157 6.29 -16.88 23.95
CA TYR A 157 5.98 -16.69 22.52
C TYR A 157 4.70 -17.44 22.09
N GLN A 158 4.31 -18.52 22.77
CA GLN A 158 3.07 -19.26 22.50
C GLN A 158 1.86 -18.52 23.07
N VAL A 159 2.04 -17.86 24.21
CA VAL A 159 1.02 -16.96 24.80
C VAL A 159 0.78 -15.78 23.86
N GLU A 160 1.85 -15.10 23.44
CA GLU A 160 1.78 -14.00 22.47
C GLU A 160 1.12 -14.44 21.15
N GLY A 161 1.48 -15.62 20.63
CA GLY A 161 0.88 -16.19 19.42
C GLY A 161 -0.60 -16.50 19.59
N PHE A 162 -1.02 -17.01 20.75
CA PHE A 162 -2.42 -17.26 21.08
C PHE A 162 -3.23 -15.96 21.16
N GLU A 163 -2.73 -14.94 21.84
CA GLU A 163 -3.36 -13.63 21.93
C GLU A 163 -3.50 -12.99 20.55
N PHE A 164 -2.47 -13.09 19.70
CA PHE A 164 -2.49 -12.61 18.32
C PHE A 164 -3.51 -13.36 17.45
N CYS A 165 -3.52 -14.69 17.50
CA CYS A 165 -4.46 -15.50 16.74
C CYS A 165 -5.91 -15.31 17.22
N GLY A 166 -6.11 -15.23 18.53
CA GLY A 166 -7.43 -15.02 19.14
C GLY A 166 -8.05 -13.69 18.70
N SER A 167 -7.27 -12.61 18.70
CA SER A 167 -7.72 -11.31 18.19
C SER A 167 -8.02 -11.32 16.70
N SER A 168 -7.23 -12.03 15.92
CA SER A 168 -7.44 -12.16 14.48
C SER A 168 -8.71 -12.92 14.14
N ILE A 169 -9.02 -14.01 14.88
CA ILE A 169 -10.24 -14.80 14.69
C ILE A 169 -11.48 -14.00 15.09
N PHE A 170 -11.40 -13.21 16.17
CA PHE A 170 -12.52 -12.35 16.59
C PHE A 170 -12.85 -11.28 15.55
N LEU A 171 -11.84 -10.79 14.84
CA LEU A 171 -11.99 -9.80 13.76
C LEU A 171 -12.57 -10.41 12.47
N PHE A 172 -12.19 -11.64 12.15
CA PHE A 172 -12.80 -12.37 11.04
C PHE A 172 -14.29 -12.62 11.27
N ASN A 173 -14.68 -12.97 12.49
CA ASN A 173 -16.10 -13.23 12.81
C ASN A 173 -16.94 -11.95 12.85
N LEU A 174 -16.43 -10.79 13.25
CA LEU A 174 -17.16 -9.52 13.24
C LEU A 174 -17.45 -9.02 11.81
N SER A 175 -16.60 -9.34 10.83
CA SER A 175 -16.85 -8.97 9.44
C SER A 175 -17.92 -9.85 8.77
N TYR A 176 -18.21 -11.04 9.28
CA TYR A 176 -19.28 -11.92 8.79
C TYR A 176 -20.65 -11.65 9.44
N PHE A 177 -20.70 -10.96 10.58
CA PHE A 177 -21.96 -10.67 11.28
C PHE A 177 -22.59 -9.32 10.93
N LEU A 178 -21.93 -8.52 10.08
CA LEU A 178 -22.39 -7.16 9.67
C LEU A 178 -22.76 -7.09 8.16
N ILE A 179 -23.14 -8.23 7.56
CA ILE A 179 -23.77 -8.26 6.22
C ILE A 179 -25.28 -8.48 6.37
#